data_7a1bc538cb14f9ef06a625a3cf82bdb8
#
_entry.id   7a1bc538cb14f9ef06a625a3cf82bdb8
#
_cell.length_a   1.000
_cell.length_b   1.000
_cell.length_c   1.000
_cell.angle_alpha   90.00
_cell.angle_beta   90.00
_cell.angle_gamma   90.00
#
_symmetry.space_group_name_H-M   'P 1'
#
loop_
_entity.id
_entity.type
_entity.pdbx_description
1 polymer ?
#
loop_
_entity_poly.entity_id
_entity_poly.type
_entity_poly.pdbx_seq_one_letter_code
_entity_poly.pdbx_strand_id
1 'polypeptide(L)'
;MQRINQNMTGYRMPAYVEEILTENYCKNFVRMSIIKDSGKYSFSYKPAGLSRLDPSSMGLYEKLLLIRNLISMSETASDHLIEAESYLIEPELVYSKGGNVDINSLRLLYYPDIKKLEFRYKIVLFADRILNRNIREEREMAERIRSAAEPRDINRLKMFLDKTILRLESNMN
;
A
#
# COMPACT_ATOMS: atom_id res chain seq x y z
N MET A 1 6.71 -7.46 -22.17
CA MET A 1 5.79 -7.52 -21.02
C MET A 1 6.60 -7.91 -19.78
N GLN A 2 6.80 -7.00 -18.84
CA GLN A 2 7.62 -7.26 -17.65
C GLN A 2 6.83 -8.17 -16.71
N ARG A 3 7.39 -9.32 -16.34
CA ARG A 3 6.87 -10.20 -15.28
C ARG A 3 7.76 -10.04 -14.07
N ILE A 4 7.16 -9.89 -12.90
CA ILE A 4 7.85 -9.88 -11.62
C ILE A 4 7.55 -11.23 -10.97
N ASN A 5 8.58 -11.99 -10.64
CA ASN A 5 8.45 -13.31 -10.01
C ASN A 5 9.02 -13.25 -8.60
N GLN A 6 8.27 -13.79 -7.64
CA GLN A 6 8.71 -13.92 -6.25
C GLN A 6 8.38 -15.32 -5.75
N ASN A 7 9.25 -15.90 -4.94
CA ASN A 7 9.09 -17.25 -4.39
C ASN A 7 9.01 -17.20 -2.87
N MET A 8 8.14 -18.02 -2.30
CA MET A 8 7.95 -18.14 -0.86
C MET A 8 7.82 -19.60 -0.46
N THR A 9 8.45 -19.98 0.62
CA THR A 9 8.38 -21.32 1.23
C THR A 9 7.75 -21.22 2.61
N GLY A 10 7.05 -22.30 3.04
CA GLY A 10 6.47 -22.35 4.39
C GLY A 10 5.23 -21.46 4.62
N TYR A 11 4.71 -20.86 3.57
CA TYR A 11 3.47 -20.08 3.60
C TYR A 11 2.29 -20.90 3.07
N ARG A 12 1.11 -20.70 3.64
CA ARG A 12 -0.14 -21.29 3.14
C ARG A 12 -1.19 -20.19 2.96
N MET A 13 -1.53 -19.94 1.72
CA MET A 13 -2.59 -18.99 1.38
C MET A 13 -3.96 -19.67 1.48
N PRO A 14 -4.96 -19.01 2.10
CA PRO A 14 -6.34 -19.47 2.03
C PRO A 14 -6.82 -19.54 0.57
N ALA A 15 -7.56 -20.59 0.22
CA ALA A 15 -7.99 -20.82 -1.17
C ALA A 15 -8.84 -19.66 -1.73
N TYR A 16 -9.71 -19.06 -0.91
CA TYR A 16 -10.53 -17.92 -1.32
C TYR A 16 -9.68 -16.67 -1.63
N VAL A 17 -8.59 -16.42 -0.87
CA VAL A 17 -7.67 -15.29 -1.14
C VAL A 17 -6.98 -15.51 -2.49
N GLU A 18 -6.53 -16.73 -2.74
CA GLU A 18 -5.92 -17.10 -4.02
C GLU A 18 -6.86 -16.83 -5.19
N GLU A 19 -8.11 -17.27 -5.09
CA GLU A 19 -9.13 -17.05 -6.12
C GLU A 19 -9.37 -15.56 -6.34
N ILE A 20 -9.56 -14.76 -5.27
CA ILE A 20 -9.79 -13.31 -5.38
C ILE A 20 -8.63 -12.62 -6.11
N LEU A 21 -7.39 -13.00 -5.82
CA LEU A 21 -6.19 -12.40 -6.40
C LEU A 21 -5.96 -12.83 -7.85
N THR A 22 -6.13 -14.12 -8.17
CA THR A 22 -5.90 -14.66 -9.53
C THR A 22 -6.99 -14.26 -10.51
N GLU A 23 -8.25 -14.25 -10.08
CA GLU A 23 -9.39 -13.77 -10.86
C GLU A 23 -9.51 -12.24 -10.86
N ASN A 24 -8.67 -11.56 -10.06
CA ASN A 24 -8.62 -10.11 -9.97
C ASN A 24 -9.98 -9.48 -9.57
N TYR A 25 -10.67 -10.09 -8.62
CA TYR A 25 -11.91 -9.55 -8.07
C TYR A 25 -11.65 -8.27 -7.25
N CYS A 26 -10.55 -8.22 -6.50
CA CYS A 26 -10.10 -7.00 -5.83
C CYS A 26 -9.16 -6.21 -6.74
N LYS A 27 -9.64 -5.08 -7.27
CA LYS A 27 -8.88 -4.24 -8.22
C LYS A 27 -7.73 -3.45 -7.57
N ASN A 28 -7.60 -3.48 -6.25
CA ASN A 28 -6.50 -2.82 -5.55
C ASN A 28 -5.15 -3.51 -5.74
N PHE A 29 -5.16 -4.74 -6.24
CA PHE A 29 -3.94 -5.50 -6.47
C PHE A 29 -3.59 -5.59 -7.96
N VAL A 30 -2.29 -5.67 -8.24
CA VAL A 30 -1.78 -5.99 -9.56
C VAL A 30 -2.19 -7.42 -9.89
N ARG A 31 -2.74 -7.63 -11.10
CA ARG A 31 -3.11 -8.98 -11.55
C ARG A 31 -1.93 -9.94 -11.44
N MET A 32 -2.18 -11.12 -10.86
CA MET A 32 -1.15 -12.09 -10.60
C MET A 32 -1.57 -13.51 -10.98
N SER A 33 -0.60 -14.39 -11.05
CA SER A 33 -0.78 -15.84 -11.14
C SER A 33 0.02 -16.50 -10.01
N ILE A 34 -0.50 -17.57 -9.45
CA ILE A 34 0.12 -18.30 -8.35
C ILE A 34 0.40 -19.73 -8.83
N ILE A 35 1.65 -20.16 -8.68
CA ILE A 35 2.08 -21.53 -8.95
C ILE A 35 2.47 -22.15 -7.63
N LYS A 36 1.92 -23.33 -7.35
CA LYS A 36 2.24 -24.14 -6.16
C LYS A 36 3.02 -25.37 -6.59
N ASP A 37 4.20 -25.53 -6.04
CA ASP A 37 5.02 -26.72 -6.27
C ASP A 37 5.71 -27.12 -4.98
N SER A 38 5.45 -28.36 -4.54
CA SER A 38 6.15 -29.02 -3.40
C SER A 38 6.26 -28.13 -2.15
N GLY A 39 5.17 -27.41 -1.80
CA GLY A 39 5.11 -26.50 -0.64
C GLY A 39 5.75 -25.13 -0.86
N LYS A 40 6.12 -24.81 -2.10
CA LYS A 40 6.58 -23.49 -2.52
C LYS A 40 5.48 -22.75 -3.28
N TYR A 41 5.36 -21.46 -3.02
CA TYR A 41 4.52 -20.55 -3.77
C TYR A 41 5.40 -19.69 -4.67
N SER A 42 5.03 -19.61 -5.95
CA SER A 42 5.64 -18.69 -6.91
C SER A 42 4.57 -17.70 -7.37
N PHE A 43 4.79 -16.42 -7.10
CA PHE A 43 3.91 -15.33 -7.49
C PHE A 43 4.44 -14.68 -8.76
N SER A 44 3.61 -14.61 -9.78
CA SER A 44 3.94 -13.95 -11.06
C SER A 44 2.95 -12.82 -11.32
N TYR A 45 3.44 -11.59 -11.35
CA TYR A 45 2.62 -10.39 -11.50
C TYR A 45 2.65 -9.86 -12.93
N LYS A 46 1.52 -9.30 -13.38
CA LYS A 46 1.34 -8.72 -14.71
C LYS A 46 1.00 -7.22 -14.58
N PRO A 47 1.98 -6.35 -14.36
CA PRO A 47 1.73 -4.91 -14.18
C PRO A 47 1.51 -4.17 -15.51
N ALA A 48 0.69 -4.73 -16.39
CA ALA A 48 0.44 -4.18 -17.72
C ALA A 48 -0.08 -2.73 -17.64
N GLY A 49 0.67 -1.79 -18.23
CA GLY A 49 0.31 -0.37 -18.21
C GLY A 49 0.52 0.34 -16.86
N LEU A 50 1.12 -0.35 -15.88
CA LEU A 50 1.49 0.22 -14.59
C LEU A 50 3.01 0.33 -14.49
N SER A 51 3.49 1.37 -13.81
CA SER A 51 4.88 1.54 -13.40
C SER A 51 4.98 1.58 -11.88
N ARG A 52 6.13 1.15 -11.36
CA ARG A 52 6.41 1.31 -9.93
C ARG A 52 6.41 2.80 -9.59
N LEU A 53 5.74 3.14 -8.52
CA LEU A 53 5.68 4.51 -8.05
C LEU A 53 7.02 4.90 -7.42
N ASP A 54 7.47 6.12 -7.70
CA ASP A 54 8.67 6.69 -7.08
C ASP A 54 8.30 7.87 -6.18
N PRO A 55 8.18 7.65 -4.86
CA PRO A 55 7.82 8.72 -3.93
C PRO A 55 8.89 9.80 -3.78
N SER A 56 10.12 9.58 -4.25
CA SER A 56 11.21 10.57 -4.10
C SER A 56 10.97 11.83 -4.94
N SER A 57 10.22 11.72 -6.03
CA SER A 57 9.85 12.83 -6.91
C SER A 57 8.59 13.60 -6.48
N MET A 58 7.91 13.14 -5.43
CA MET A 58 6.63 13.69 -4.97
C MET A 58 6.81 14.81 -3.95
N GLY A 59 5.93 15.82 -4.01
CA GLY A 59 5.77 16.79 -2.95
C GLY A 59 5.05 16.23 -1.72
N LEU A 60 5.05 16.97 -0.61
CA LEU A 60 4.42 16.55 0.65
C LEU A 60 2.93 16.21 0.45
N TYR A 61 2.20 17.04 -0.30
CA TYR A 61 0.79 16.82 -0.60
C TYR A 61 0.54 15.45 -1.24
N GLU A 62 1.28 15.11 -2.29
CA GLU A 62 1.14 13.83 -3.02
C GLU A 62 1.51 12.63 -2.13
N LYS A 63 2.54 12.76 -1.28
CA LYS A 63 2.93 11.74 -0.32
C LYS A 63 1.84 11.47 0.70
N LEU A 64 1.20 12.51 1.23
CA LEU A 64 0.09 12.36 2.18
C LEU A 64 -1.14 11.75 1.51
N LEU A 65 -1.46 12.17 0.29
CA LEU A 65 -2.54 11.60 -0.50
C LEU A 65 -2.30 10.11 -0.78
N LEU A 66 -1.05 9.73 -1.10
CA LEU A 66 -0.66 8.33 -1.28
C LEU A 66 -0.89 7.52 0.00
N ILE A 67 -0.43 7.99 1.17
CA ILE A 67 -0.63 7.31 2.45
C ILE A 67 -2.12 7.14 2.74
N ARG A 68 -2.91 8.20 2.55
CA ARG A 68 -4.35 8.19 2.76
C ARG A 68 -5.05 7.18 1.84
N ASN A 69 -4.66 7.13 0.58
CA ASN A 69 -5.24 6.22 -0.41
C ASN A 69 -4.87 4.76 -0.13
N LEU A 70 -3.69 4.47 0.39
CA LEU A 70 -3.33 3.12 0.86
C LEU A 70 -4.23 2.63 2.00
N ILE A 71 -4.63 3.52 2.91
CA ILE A 71 -5.61 3.18 3.96
C ILE A 71 -6.95 2.79 3.32
N SER A 72 -7.47 3.60 2.41
CA SER A 72 -8.74 3.30 1.74
C SER A 72 -8.69 2.06 0.85
N MET A 73 -7.55 1.81 0.19
CA MET A 73 -7.35 0.55 -0.56
C MET A 73 -7.40 -0.67 0.36
N SER A 74 -6.84 -0.58 1.56
CA SER A 74 -6.88 -1.68 2.53
C SER A 74 -8.28 -1.91 3.09
N GLU A 75 -9.08 -0.85 3.29
CA GLU A 75 -10.49 -0.97 3.64
C GLU A 75 -11.24 -1.74 2.54
N THR A 76 -11.08 -1.35 1.28
CA THR A 76 -11.69 -2.05 0.12
C THR A 76 -11.19 -3.51 0.01
N ALA A 77 -9.92 -3.77 0.29
CA ALA A 77 -9.39 -5.15 0.30
C ALA A 77 -10.06 -6.00 1.38
N SER A 78 -10.32 -5.42 2.56
CA SER A 78 -11.05 -6.08 3.65
C SER A 78 -12.48 -6.42 3.28
N ASP A 79 -13.17 -5.59 2.49
CA ASP A 79 -14.49 -5.89 1.92
C ASP A 79 -14.46 -7.12 0.99
N HIS A 80 -13.29 -7.43 0.43
CA HIS A 80 -13.01 -8.65 -0.34
C HIS A 80 -12.37 -9.77 0.51
N LEU A 81 -12.49 -9.72 1.83
CA LEU A 81 -11.93 -10.70 2.78
C LEU A 81 -10.39 -10.83 2.72
N ILE A 82 -9.69 -9.79 2.25
CA ILE A 82 -8.22 -9.71 2.26
C ILE A 82 -7.81 -8.75 3.37
N GLU A 83 -7.43 -9.31 4.52
CA GLU A 83 -7.04 -8.54 5.71
C GLU A 83 -5.73 -7.76 5.45
N ALA A 84 -5.65 -6.53 5.92
CA ALA A 84 -4.50 -5.65 5.73
C ALA A 84 -3.22 -6.18 6.40
N GLU A 85 -3.36 -7.00 7.44
CA GLU A 85 -2.25 -7.69 8.11
C GLU A 85 -1.66 -8.82 7.27
N SER A 86 -2.40 -9.33 6.28
CA SER A 86 -2.01 -10.50 5.48
C SER A 86 -0.99 -10.21 4.38
N TYR A 87 -0.76 -8.95 4.02
CA TYR A 87 0.17 -8.57 2.94
C TYR A 87 1.07 -7.39 3.34
N LEU A 88 2.22 -7.28 2.67
CA LEU A 88 3.16 -6.19 2.88
C LEU A 88 2.65 -4.89 2.24
N ILE A 89 2.94 -3.76 2.89
CA ILE A 89 2.73 -2.42 2.37
C ILE A 89 4.09 -1.72 2.40
N GLU A 90 4.75 -1.70 1.26
CA GLU A 90 6.08 -1.12 1.09
C GLU A 90 6.13 -0.26 -0.18
N PRO A 91 6.95 0.81 -0.23
CA PRO A 91 7.03 1.70 -1.40
C PRO A 91 7.36 0.95 -2.70
N GLU A 92 8.18 -0.10 -2.63
CA GLU A 92 8.59 -0.91 -3.78
C GLU A 92 7.45 -1.77 -4.35
N LEU A 93 6.40 -2.00 -3.57
CA LEU A 93 5.23 -2.80 -3.95
C LEU A 93 4.06 -1.96 -4.47
N VAL A 94 4.22 -0.63 -4.52
CA VAL A 94 3.19 0.29 -5.02
C VAL A 94 3.42 0.60 -6.49
N TYR A 95 2.37 0.39 -7.28
CA TYR A 95 2.34 0.64 -8.72
C TYR A 95 1.23 1.63 -9.05
N SER A 96 1.39 2.39 -10.10
CA SER A 96 0.36 3.29 -10.57
C SER A 96 0.33 3.41 -12.09
N LYS A 97 -0.81 3.86 -12.59
CA LYS A 97 -0.97 4.23 -13.99
C LYS A 97 -0.52 5.68 -14.18
N GLY A 98 0.54 5.87 -14.98
CA GLY A 98 1.05 7.21 -15.29
C GLY A 98 1.69 7.96 -14.12
N GLY A 99 2.14 7.28 -13.06
CA GLY A 99 2.74 7.93 -11.89
C GLY A 99 1.75 8.66 -10.97
N ASN A 100 0.46 8.54 -11.22
CA ASN A 100 -0.59 9.24 -10.48
C ASN A 100 -0.87 8.56 -9.13
N VAL A 101 -1.10 9.35 -8.07
CA VAL A 101 -1.47 8.86 -6.72
C VAL A 101 -2.97 8.76 -6.50
N ASP A 102 -3.80 9.00 -7.52
CA ASP A 102 -5.24 8.77 -7.46
C ASP A 102 -5.56 7.32 -7.12
N ILE A 103 -6.55 7.10 -6.26
CA ILE A 103 -6.89 5.76 -5.75
C ILE A 103 -7.24 4.77 -6.86
N ASN A 104 -7.87 5.22 -7.94
CA ASN A 104 -8.23 4.36 -9.06
C ASN A 104 -7.02 3.96 -9.92
N SER A 105 -5.95 4.76 -9.85
CA SER A 105 -4.69 4.53 -10.57
C SER A 105 -3.72 3.64 -9.80
N LEU A 106 -3.86 3.56 -8.46
CA LEU A 106 -2.96 2.81 -7.60
C LEU A 106 -3.25 1.30 -7.61
N ARG A 107 -2.19 0.51 -7.53
CA ARG A 107 -2.24 -0.96 -7.34
C ARG A 107 -1.10 -1.38 -6.43
N LEU A 108 -1.36 -2.37 -5.58
CA LEU A 108 -0.35 -3.02 -4.76
C LEU A 108 0.06 -4.35 -5.39
N LEU A 109 1.33 -4.71 -5.33
CA LEU A 109 1.73 -6.09 -5.46
C LEU A 109 1.33 -6.82 -4.17
N TYR A 110 0.45 -7.81 -4.26
CA TYR A 110 0.16 -8.65 -3.10
C TYR A 110 1.38 -9.53 -2.80
N TYR A 111 2.04 -9.28 -1.70
CA TYR A 111 3.08 -10.16 -1.17
C TYR A 111 2.76 -10.48 0.28
N PRO A 112 2.67 -11.79 0.64
CA PRO A 112 2.25 -12.17 1.98
C PRO A 112 3.15 -11.61 3.07
N ASP A 113 2.54 -11.10 4.14
CA ASP A 113 3.25 -10.74 5.36
C ASP A 113 3.18 -11.90 6.37
N ILE A 114 4.27 -12.66 6.49
CA ILE A 114 4.36 -13.79 7.42
C ILE A 114 4.29 -13.30 8.89
N LYS A 115 4.80 -12.10 9.16
CA LYS A 115 4.85 -11.52 10.51
C LYS A 115 3.49 -10.97 10.95
N LYS A 116 2.58 -10.74 10.02
CA LYS A 116 1.25 -10.17 10.27
C LYS A 116 1.31 -8.91 11.14
N LEU A 117 2.18 -7.98 10.75
CA LEU A 117 2.31 -6.71 11.45
C LEU A 117 0.96 -5.96 11.40
N GLU A 118 0.55 -5.38 12.53
CA GLU A 118 -0.67 -4.57 12.57
C GLU A 118 -0.65 -3.48 11.49
N PHE A 119 -1.78 -3.30 10.82
CA PHE A 119 -1.90 -2.40 9.67
C PHE A 119 -1.42 -0.96 9.95
N ARG A 120 -1.76 -0.41 11.13
CA ARG A 120 -1.33 0.94 11.52
C ARG A 120 0.19 1.09 11.52
N TYR A 121 0.93 0.08 11.98
CA TYR A 121 2.40 0.11 11.96
C TYR A 121 2.95 0.03 10.54
N LYS A 122 2.31 -0.74 9.64
CA LYS A 122 2.69 -0.77 8.23
C LYS A 122 2.58 0.62 7.61
N ILE A 123 1.50 1.35 7.91
CA ILE A 123 1.30 2.72 7.42
C ILE A 123 2.35 3.69 7.99
N VAL A 124 2.68 3.59 9.29
CA VAL A 124 3.74 4.41 9.89
C VAL A 124 5.10 4.12 9.26
N LEU A 125 5.45 2.84 9.09
CA LEU A 125 6.71 2.44 8.45
C LEU A 125 6.77 2.88 6.99
N PHE A 126 5.66 2.79 6.27
CA PHE A 126 5.55 3.30 4.91
C PHE A 126 5.79 4.81 4.86
N ALA A 127 5.12 5.57 5.72
CA ALA A 127 5.29 7.02 5.83
C ALA A 127 6.75 7.39 6.15
N ASP A 128 7.37 6.70 7.10
CA ASP A 128 8.77 6.91 7.48
C ASP A 128 9.76 6.67 6.32
N ARG A 129 9.40 5.82 5.35
CA ARG A 129 10.25 5.52 4.20
C ARG A 129 10.08 6.51 3.05
N ILE A 130 8.92 7.11 2.89
CA ILE A 130 8.64 8.04 1.78
C ILE A 130 8.84 9.51 2.16
N LEU A 131 8.69 9.85 3.45
CA LEU A 131 8.92 11.22 3.94
C LEU A 131 10.41 11.46 4.18
N ASN A 132 10.93 12.54 3.59
CA ASN A 132 12.35 12.89 3.70
C ASN A 132 12.65 13.58 5.03
N ARG A 133 13.34 12.89 5.93
CA ARG A 133 13.68 13.41 7.26
C ARG A 133 14.64 14.61 7.24
N ASN A 134 15.31 14.87 6.11
CA ASN A 134 16.15 16.06 5.95
C ASN A 134 15.33 17.31 5.64
N ILE A 135 14.08 17.16 5.22
CA ILE A 135 13.15 18.26 5.01
C ILE A 135 12.35 18.43 6.31
N ARG A 136 12.46 19.62 6.94
CA ARG A 136 11.85 19.89 8.25
C ARG A 136 10.36 19.58 8.26
N GLU A 137 9.62 20.05 7.29
CA GLU A 137 8.17 19.89 7.18
C GLU A 137 7.76 18.40 7.06
N GLU A 138 8.48 17.61 6.26
CA GLU A 138 8.22 16.19 6.10
C GLU A 138 8.58 15.40 7.36
N ARG A 139 9.66 15.78 8.06
CA ARG A 139 10.04 15.18 9.33
C ARG A 139 8.99 15.42 10.41
N GLU A 140 8.52 16.66 10.57
CA GLU A 140 7.45 17.00 11.51
C GLU A 140 6.16 16.26 11.18
N MET A 141 5.87 16.09 9.88
CA MET A 141 4.72 15.32 9.42
C MET A 141 4.82 13.83 9.76
N ALA A 142 6.00 13.21 9.60
CA ALA A 142 6.21 11.81 9.98
C ALA A 142 5.96 11.59 11.49
N GLU A 143 6.40 12.51 12.35
CA GLU A 143 6.15 12.45 13.79
C GLU A 143 4.64 12.58 14.11
N ARG A 144 3.95 13.48 13.44
CA ARG A 144 2.50 13.66 13.61
C ARG A 144 1.69 12.44 13.13
N ILE A 145 2.09 11.81 12.03
CA ILE A 145 1.49 10.55 11.56
C ILE A 145 1.68 9.46 12.60
N ARG A 146 2.88 9.32 13.16
CA ARG A 146 3.17 8.34 14.22
C ARG A 146 2.29 8.58 15.45
N SER A 147 2.20 9.82 15.92
CA SER A 147 1.35 10.19 17.05
C SER A 147 -0.14 9.95 16.78
N ALA A 148 -0.61 10.20 15.56
CA ALA A 148 -2.00 9.95 15.17
C ALA A 148 -2.33 8.44 15.08
N ALA A 149 -1.34 7.59 14.84
CA ALA A 149 -1.48 6.14 14.76
C ALA A 149 -1.39 5.43 16.12
N GLU A 150 -0.90 6.11 17.20
CA GLU A 150 -0.76 5.51 18.54
C GLU A 150 -2.07 4.97 19.13
N PRO A 151 -3.21 5.68 19.09
CA PRO A 151 -4.49 5.04 19.37
C PRO A 151 -4.75 3.94 18.35
N ARG A 152 -5.17 2.75 18.79
CA ARG A 152 -5.45 1.60 17.90
C ARG A 152 -6.68 1.84 16.99
N ASP A 153 -6.79 3.04 16.44
CA ASP A 153 -7.89 3.48 15.60
C ASP A 153 -7.33 4.09 14.31
N ILE A 154 -7.38 3.29 13.25
CA ILE A 154 -6.93 3.73 11.91
C ILE A 154 -7.78 4.88 11.37
N ASN A 155 -9.05 5.01 11.77
CA ASN A 155 -9.92 6.09 11.34
C ASN A 155 -9.42 7.45 11.85
N ARG A 156 -8.83 7.49 13.05
CA ARG A 156 -8.22 8.71 13.58
C ARG A 156 -7.03 9.17 12.72
N LEU A 157 -6.19 8.25 12.30
CA LEU A 157 -5.10 8.55 11.37
C LEU A 157 -5.65 9.05 10.02
N LYS A 158 -6.65 8.38 9.48
CA LYS A 158 -7.30 8.78 8.22
C LYS A 158 -7.89 10.19 8.31
N MET A 159 -8.62 10.50 9.37
CA MET A 159 -9.16 11.84 9.61
C MET A 159 -8.08 12.92 9.75
N PHE A 160 -6.95 12.58 10.41
CA PHE A 160 -5.81 13.49 10.51
C PHE A 160 -5.22 13.80 9.13
N LEU A 161 -5.04 12.77 8.29
CA LEU A 161 -4.56 12.93 6.91
C LEU A 161 -5.53 13.76 6.07
N ASP A 162 -6.83 13.46 6.11
CA ASP A 162 -7.84 14.19 5.35
C ASP A 162 -7.85 15.70 5.71
N LYS A 163 -7.79 16.03 7.00
CA LYS A 163 -7.71 17.44 7.44
C LYS A 163 -6.41 18.12 7.00
N THR A 164 -5.31 17.39 6.99
CA THR A 164 -4.01 17.96 6.60
C THR A 164 -3.96 18.18 5.09
N ILE A 165 -4.45 17.25 4.30
CA ILE A 165 -4.54 17.34 2.83
C ILE A 165 -5.39 18.55 2.44
N LEU A 166 -6.59 18.69 3.02
CA LEU A 166 -7.47 19.85 2.75
C LEU A 166 -6.81 21.20 3.06
N ARG A 167 -6.00 21.28 4.12
CA ARG A 167 -5.25 22.52 4.44
C ARG A 167 -4.19 22.83 3.39
N LEU A 168 -3.48 21.80 2.91
CA LEU A 168 -2.46 21.98 1.87
C LEU A 168 -3.11 22.42 0.55
N GLU A 169 -4.23 21.81 0.17
CA GLU A 169 -5.00 22.22 -1.02
C GLU A 169 -5.44 23.69 -0.95
N SER A 170 -5.93 24.13 0.23
CA SER A 170 -6.35 25.52 0.42
C SER A 170 -5.21 26.54 0.33
N ASN A 171 -3.97 26.10 0.58
CA ASN A 171 -2.78 26.96 0.48
C ASN A 171 -2.15 26.99 -0.92
N MET A 172 -2.57 26.09 -1.81
CA MET A 172 -2.08 26.01 -3.20
C MET A 172 -2.96 26.81 -4.18
N ASN A 173 -4.18 27.18 -3.77
CA ASN A 173 -5.14 28.00 -4.53
C ASN A 173 -5.04 29.47 -4.12
#